data_116597c28e60e92dbd53cb01fe896ac7
#
_entry.id   116597c28e60e92dbd53cb01fe896ac7
#
_cell.length_a   1.000
_cell.length_b   1.000
_cell.length_c   1.000
_cell.angle_alpha   90.00
_cell.angle_beta   90.00
_cell.angle_gamma   90.00
#
_symmetry.space_group_name_H-M   'P 1'
#
loop_
_entity.id
_entity.type
_entity.pdbx_description
1 polymer ?
#
loop_
_entity_poly.entity_id
_entity_poly.type
_entity_poly.pdbx_seq_one_letter_code
_entity_poly.pdbx_strand_id
1 'polypeptide(L)'
;MPYPGGGAGRGTPGSRRTFRGAADSGGRRVTDLIRQDAAALAALIHSGEVSSVEVTRAHLDQIASTDETYRAFLHVAGEQALAAAKDVDDAIAAGSVPSGLAGVPLALKDVFTTRDMPTTCGSKILENWVPPYDATVTARLREAGIPILGKTNMDEFAMGSSTENSAYGPTRNPWDVERVPGGSGGGSAAALAAFQAPLAIGTDTGGSIRQPAALTATVGVKPTYGTVSRFGLVACASSLDQGGPCARTVLDTALLHQVIAGHDPRDSTSVDEPVPDVVAAARAGASGDLKGVRVGVVSQLRGDGYQPGVMASFDAAVEQLTALGADVVEVSCPHFEYALPAYYLILPSEVSSNLARFDAMRYGMRVGDDGTRSAEEVMALTRAAGFGPEVKRRIMIGTYALSAGYYDAYYGRAQKVRTLIKRDLERAYEQVDVLVTPATPTTAFRLGEKVDDPLAMYQFDLCTLPLNLAGHCGMSVPSGLSADDGLPVGLQIMAPALADDRLYRVGAAYETARGALPAAL
;
A
#
# COMPACT_ATOMS: atom_id res chain seq x y z
N MET A 1 31.00 -54.40 -33.52
CA MET A 1 30.57 -55.08 -34.76
C MET A 1 29.37 -55.92 -34.51
N PRO A 2 28.35 -56.06 -35.39
CA PRO A 2 27.64 -55.04 -36.13
C PRO A 2 26.11 -55.04 -35.87
N TYR A 3 25.44 -54.01 -36.31
CA TYR A 3 23.99 -53.98 -36.59
C TYR A 3 23.51 -55.02 -37.59
N PRO A 4 22.21 -55.39 -37.60
CA PRO A 4 21.27 -54.80 -38.55
C PRO A 4 19.90 -54.52 -37.93
N GLY A 5 19.02 -53.59 -38.32
CA GLY A 5 18.62 -53.14 -39.65
C GLY A 5 17.12 -53.29 -39.77
N GLY A 6 16.42 -52.18 -40.04
CA GLY A 6 15.23 -52.18 -40.88
C GLY A 6 13.84 -52.09 -40.23
N GLY A 7 13.05 -51.06 -40.60
CA GLY A 7 11.60 -51.09 -40.48
C GLY A 7 10.95 -49.69 -40.43
N ALA A 8 10.77 -49.06 -41.59
CA ALA A 8 9.99 -47.81 -41.73
C ALA A 8 8.48 -48.13 -41.61
N GLY A 9 7.81 -47.51 -40.60
CA GLY A 9 6.37 -47.48 -40.50
C GLY A 9 5.89 -46.02 -40.59
N ARG A 10 5.24 -45.63 -41.68
CA ARG A 10 4.55 -44.35 -41.88
C ARG A 10 3.29 -44.33 -40.97
N GLY A 11 3.31 -43.49 -39.95
CA GLY A 11 2.13 -43.18 -39.14
C GLY A 11 1.57 -41.82 -39.54
N THR A 12 0.33 -41.78 -39.92
CA THR A 12 -0.54 -40.65 -40.25
C THR A 12 -0.58 -39.58 -39.18
N PRO A 13 -0.75 -38.25 -39.48
CA PRO A 13 -0.78 -37.20 -38.50
C PRO A 13 -2.06 -37.25 -37.69
N GLY A 14 -1.90 -37.54 -36.39
CA GLY A 14 -2.97 -37.44 -35.39
C GLY A 14 -3.42 -36.01 -35.19
N SER A 15 -4.70 -35.81 -35.31
CA SER A 15 -5.44 -34.57 -35.09
C SER A 15 -5.07 -33.93 -33.71
N ARG A 16 -4.60 -32.69 -33.77
CA ARG A 16 -4.53 -31.80 -32.59
C ARG A 16 -5.96 -31.62 -32.06
N ARG A 17 -6.27 -32.27 -30.98
CA ARG A 17 -7.43 -31.91 -30.14
C ARG A 17 -7.14 -30.56 -29.50
N THR A 18 -7.72 -29.50 -30.09
CA THR A 18 -7.93 -28.24 -29.37
C THR A 18 -8.80 -28.55 -28.18
N PHE A 19 -8.27 -28.32 -26.97
CA PHE A 19 -9.08 -28.24 -25.77
C PHE A 19 -10.03 -27.05 -25.95
N ARG A 20 -11.27 -27.30 -26.37
CA ARG A 20 -12.38 -26.40 -26.13
C ARG A 20 -12.63 -26.46 -24.63
N GLY A 21 -12.37 -25.33 -23.92
CA GLY A 21 -12.79 -25.18 -22.56
C GLY A 21 -14.27 -25.54 -22.45
N ALA A 22 -14.59 -26.38 -21.48
CA ALA A 22 -15.95 -26.71 -21.12
C ALA A 22 -16.67 -25.39 -20.78
N ALA A 23 -17.63 -25.00 -21.60
CA ALA A 23 -18.62 -24.01 -21.24
C ALA A 23 -19.51 -24.67 -20.20
N ASP A 24 -19.31 -24.36 -18.94
CA ASP A 24 -20.23 -24.71 -17.88
C ASP A 24 -21.42 -23.77 -17.95
N SER A 25 -22.60 -24.34 -17.89
CA SER A 25 -23.88 -23.67 -18.09
C SER A 25 -24.19 -22.83 -16.85
N GLY A 26 -23.96 -21.50 -16.94
CA GLY A 26 -24.44 -20.50 -15.98
C GLY A 26 -23.37 -19.70 -15.23
N GLY A 27 -22.06 -20.01 -15.32
CA GLY A 27 -20.99 -19.30 -14.62
C GLY A 27 -20.53 -18.04 -15.38
N ARG A 28 -20.39 -16.91 -14.67
CA ARG A 28 -19.62 -15.75 -15.17
C ARG A 28 -18.19 -16.19 -15.52
N ARG A 29 -17.61 -15.61 -16.60
CA ARG A 29 -16.22 -15.92 -16.95
C ARG A 29 -15.29 -15.49 -15.83
N VAL A 30 -14.20 -16.22 -15.59
CA VAL A 30 -13.16 -15.88 -14.59
C VAL A 30 -12.69 -14.44 -14.74
N THR A 31 -12.49 -13.98 -15.98
CA THR A 31 -12.12 -12.60 -16.31
C THR A 31 -13.16 -11.57 -15.87
N ASP A 32 -14.42 -11.94 -15.72
CA ASP A 32 -15.46 -11.02 -15.27
C ASP A 32 -15.41 -10.85 -13.74
N LEU A 33 -15.06 -11.90 -12.99
CA LEU A 33 -14.96 -11.84 -11.52
C LEU A 33 -13.77 -10.97 -11.06
N ILE A 34 -12.59 -11.14 -11.62
CA ILE A 34 -11.40 -10.39 -11.18
C ILE A 34 -11.48 -8.88 -11.46
N ARG A 35 -12.35 -8.47 -12.40
CA ARG A 35 -12.56 -7.05 -12.74
C ARG A 35 -13.65 -6.38 -11.91
N GLN A 36 -14.46 -7.14 -11.17
CA GLN A 36 -15.47 -6.56 -10.26
C GLN A 36 -14.80 -5.83 -9.09
N ASP A 37 -15.48 -4.79 -8.61
CA ASP A 37 -15.11 -4.10 -7.38
C ASP A 37 -15.42 -4.98 -6.16
N ALA A 38 -14.75 -4.75 -5.04
CA ALA A 38 -14.91 -5.58 -3.84
C ALA A 38 -16.34 -5.56 -3.30
N ALA A 39 -17.00 -4.41 -3.33
CA ALA A 39 -18.41 -4.27 -2.93
C ALA A 39 -19.35 -5.11 -3.82
N ALA A 40 -19.10 -5.14 -5.13
CA ALA A 40 -19.87 -5.95 -6.08
C ALA A 40 -19.61 -7.46 -5.85
N LEU A 41 -18.36 -7.86 -5.65
CA LEU A 41 -18.01 -9.24 -5.31
C LEU A 41 -18.69 -9.69 -4.01
N ALA A 42 -18.67 -8.86 -2.97
CA ALA A 42 -19.36 -9.15 -1.72
C ALA A 42 -20.86 -9.37 -1.91
N ALA A 43 -21.51 -8.52 -2.70
CA ALA A 43 -22.94 -8.66 -3.01
C ALA A 43 -23.24 -9.99 -3.73
N LEU A 44 -22.42 -10.37 -4.71
CA LEU A 44 -22.57 -11.63 -5.44
C LEU A 44 -22.35 -12.87 -4.54
N ILE A 45 -21.37 -12.80 -3.63
CA ILE A 45 -21.10 -13.87 -2.68
C ILE A 45 -22.25 -14.01 -1.67
N HIS A 46 -22.70 -12.89 -1.10
CA HIS A 46 -23.75 -12.90 -0.09
C HIS A 46 -25.13 -13.27 -0.66
N SER A 47 -25.39 -13.04 -1.95
CA SER A 47 -26.60 -13.53 -2.63
C SER A 47 -26.52 -15.00 -3.04
N GLY A 48 -25.32 -15.62 -2.98
CA GLY A 48 -25.10 -16.99 -3.43
C GLY A 48 -25.02 -17.15 -4.96
N GLU A 49 -24.88 -16.03 -5.71
CA GLU A 49 -24.68 -16.08 -7.16
C GLU A 49 -23.29 -16.62 -7.54
N VAL A 50 -22.29 -16.39 -6.67
CA VAL A 50 -20.95 -16.96 -6.75
C VAL A 50 -20.51 -17.35 -5.34
N SER A 51 -19.59 -18.31 -5.22
CA SER A 51 -18.97 -18.66 -3.94
C SER A 51 -17.69 -17.87 -3.69
N SER A 52 -17.34 -17.69 -2.42
CA SER A 52 -16.04 -17.13 -2.03
C SER A 52 -14.88 -17.98 -2.59
N VAL A 53 -15.05 -19.30 -2.64
CA VAL A 53 -14.06 -20.22 -3.24
C VAL A 53 -13.85 -19.93 -4.73
N GLU A 54 -14.92 -19.68 -5.51
CA GLU A 54 -14.80 -19.33 -6.94
C GLU A 54 -14.08 -18.00 -7.14
N VAL A 55 -14.44 -16.97 -6.37
CA VAL A 55 -13.78 -15.65 -6.43
C VAL A 55 -12.31 -15.74 -6.03
N THR A 56 -12.01 -16.45 -4.92
CA THR A 56 -10.63 -16.63 -4.44
C THR A 56 -9.78 -17.38 -5.46
N ARG A 57 -10.33 -18.45 -6.06
CA ARG A 57 -9.65 -19.22 -7.11
C ARG A 57 -9.36 -18.38 -8.34
N ALA A 58 -10.32 -17.55 -8.80
CA ALA A 58 -10.14 -16.67 -9.94
C ALA A 58 -8.95 -15.71 -9.74
N HIS A 59 -8.80 -15.14 -8.53
CA HIS A 59 -7.67 -14.27 -8.21
C HIS A 59 -6.34 -15.05 -8.06
N LEU A 60 -6.35 -16.26 -7.50
CA LEU A 60 -5.15 -17.11 -7.46
C LEU A 60 -4.69 -17.52 -8.86
N ASP A 61 -5.61 -17.83 -9.77
CA ASP A 61 -5.29 -18.10 -11.17
C ASP A 61 -4.71 -16.87 -11.89
N GLN A 62 -5.24 -15.68 -11.58
CA GLN A 62 -4.68 -14.41 -12.09
C GLN A 62 -3.25 -14.19 -11.56
N ILE A 63 -3.00 -14.42 -10.27
CA ILE A 63 -1.64 -14.35 -9.70
C ILE A 63 -0.72 -15.33 -10.42
N ALA A 64 -1.12 -16.60 -10.54
CA ALA A 64 -0.31 -17.63 -11.18
C ALA A 64 0.03 -17.31 -12.66
N SER A 65 -0.85 -16.59 -13.35
CA SER A 65 -0.64 -16.25 -14.77
C SER A 65 0.18 -14.97 -14.98
N THR A 66 0.26 -14.07 -13.99
CA THR A 66 0.80 -12.71 -14.20
C THR A 66 1.93 -12.32 -13.25
N ASP A 67 2.07 -12.97 -12.09
CA ASP A 67 2.99 -12.50 -11.05
C ASP A 67 4.46 -12.77 -11.36
N GLU A 68 4.78 -13.70 -12.27
CA GLU A 68 6.14 -13.84 -12.80
C GLU A 68 6.63 -12.52 -13.46
N THR A 69 5.70 -11.79 -14.10
CA THR A 69 5.97 -10.49 -14.70
C THR A 69 6.04 -9.37 -13.66
N TYR A 70 5.01 -9.28 -12.79
CA TYR A 70 4.86 -8.11 -11.90
C TYR A 70 5.61 -8.25 -10.59
N ARG A 71 5.82 -9.47 -10.08
CA ARG A 71 6.46 -9.75 -8.80
C ARG A 71 5.84 -8.96 -7.65
N ALA A 72 4.52 -8.95 -7.62
CA ALA A 72 3.76 -8.26 -6.59
C ALA A 72 3.72 -9.06 -5.28
N PHE A 73 3.87 -10.40 -5.34
CA PHE A 73 3.83 -11.26 -4.17
C PHE A 73 5.23 -11.82 -3.82
N LEU A 74 5.52 -11.89 -2.51
CA LEU A 74 6.64 -12.63 -1.94
C LEU A 74 6.24 -14.04 -1.51
N HIS A 75 4.97 -14.22 -1.14
CA HIS A 75 4.39 -15.49 -0.75
C HIS A 75 2.93 -15.55 -1.16
N VAL A 76 2.52 -16.61 -1.85
CA VAL A 76 1.12 -16.89 -2.22
C VAL A 76 0.60 -18.00 -1.32
N ALA A 77 -0.48 -17.74 -0.59
CA ALA A 77 -1.07 -18.65 0.40
C ALA A 77 -2.34 -19.33 -0.14
N GLY A 78 -2.23 -19.99 -1.30
CA GLY A 78 -3.38 -20.50 -2.05
C GLY A 78 -4.25 -21.48 -1.27
N GLU A 79 -3.64 -22.46 -0.58
CA GLU A 79 -4.39 -23.46 0.22
C GLU A 79 -5.11 -22.80 1.40
N GLN A 80 -4.41 -21.93 2.13
CA GLN A 80 -4.97 -21.21 3.29
C GLN A 80 -6.10 -20.28 2.86
N ALA A 81 -5.93 -19.56 1.74
CA ALA A 81 -6.94 -18.65 1.19
C ALA A 81 -8.21 -19.41 0.76
N LEU A 82 -8.07 -20.55 0.09
CA LEU A 82 -9.20 -21.38 -0.32
C LEU A 82 -9.91 -22.04 0.88
N ALA A 83 -9.17 -22.44 1.91
CA ALA A 83 -9.76 -22.95 3.15
C ALA A 83 -10.60 -21.87 3.85
N ALA A 84 -10.03 -20.66 4.02
CA ALA A 84 -10.75 -19.52 4.60
C ALA A 84 -11.99 -19.14 3.76
N ALA A 85 -11.88 -19.16 2.43
CA ALA A 85 -13.01 -18.90 1.54
C ALA A 85 -14.14 -19.93 1.72
N LYS A 86 -13.77 -21.21 1.88
CA LYS A 86 -14.74 -22.28 2.14
C LYS A 86 -15.44 -22.08 3.49
N ASP A 87 -14.70 -21.71 4.54
CA ASP A 87 -15.28 -21.45 5.86
C ASP A 87 -16.33 -20.31 5.79
N VAL A 88 -16.10 -19.30 4.95
CA VAL A 88 -17.06 -18.23 4.71
C VAL A 88 -18.29 -18.73 3.93
N ASP A 89 -18.10 -19.52 2.88
CA ASP A 89 -19.21 -20.11 2.13
C ASP A 89 -20.09 -20.98 3.05
N ASP A 90 -19.49 -21.80 3.93
CA ASP A 90 -20.20 -22.61 4.91
C ASP A 90 -20.96 -21.72 5.94
N ALA A 91 -20.36 -20.61 6.39
CA ALA A 91 -21.01 -19.68 7.31
C ALA A 91 -22.21 -18.97 6.66
N ILE A 92 -22.08 -18.51 5.41
CA ILE A 92 -23.18 -17.89 4.65
C ILE A 92 -24.31 -18.89 4.44
N ALA A 93 -24.01 -20.14 4.06
CA ALA A 93 -24.98 -21.21 3.93
C ALA A 93 -25.74 -21.49 5.24
N ALA A 94 -25.09 -21.27 6.39
CA ALA A 94 -25.68 -21.37 7.73
C ALA A 94 -26.45 -20.09 8.15
N GLY A 95 -26.51 -19.06 7.30
CA GLY A 95 -27.20 -17.80 7.56
C GLY A 95 -26.38 -16.78 8.35
N SER A 96 -25.05 -16.94 8.42
CA SER A 96 -24.13 -16.02 9.12
C SER A 96 -23.21 -15.32 8.11
N VAL A 97 -23.26 -13.96 8.06
CA VAL A 97 -22.36 -13.13 7.25
C VAL A 97 -21.45 -12.36 8.20
N PRO A 98 -20.16 -12.72 8.32
CA PRO A 98 -19.24 -12.11 9.30
C PRO A 98 -19.06 -10.60 9.14
N SER A 99 -19.00 -10.11 7.91
CA SER A 99 -18.88 -8.67 7.60
C SER A 99 -19.41 -8.34 6.21
N GLY A 100 -19.48 -7.03 5.90
CA GLY A 100 -19.85 -6.55 4.57
C GLY A 100 -18.87 -6.92 3.45
N LEU A 101 -17.65 -7.37 3.78
CA LEU A 101 -16.62 -7.83 2.84
C LEU A 101 -16.32 -9.34 3.00
N ALA A 102 -17.13 -10.08 3.77
CA ALA A 102 -16.91 -11.51 3.97
C ALA A 102 -16.85 -12.26 2.63
N GLY A 103 -15.80 -13.06 2.45
CA GLY A 103 -15.56 -13.87 1.26
C GLY A 103 -14.77 -13.15 0.15
N VAL A 104 -14.56 -11.85 0.23
CA VAL A 104 -13.77 -11.10 -0.75
C VAL A 104 -12.28 -11.25 -0.43
N PRO A 105 -11.42 -11.77 -1.34
CA PRO A 105 -10.02 -12.00 -1.05
C PRO A 105 -9.18 -10.71 -1.00
N LEU A 106 -8.02 -10.77 -0.32
CA LEU A 106 -7.17 -9.61 -0.04
C LEU A 106 -5.68 -9.96 -0.16
N ALA A 107 -4.87 -8.98 -0.63
CA ALA A 107 -3.42 -9.01 -0.62
C ALA A 107 -2.86 -8.22 0.58
N LEU A 108 -1.95 -8.83 1.38
CA LEU A 108 -1.45 -8.26 2.63
C LEU A 108 0.03 -7.87 2.51
N LYS A 109 0.38 -6.61 2.74
CA LYS A 109 1.79 -6.17 2.72
C LYS A 109 2.65 -6.97 3.71
N ASP A 110 3.83 -7.38 3.28
CA ASP A 110 4.70 -8.31 4.03
C ASP A 110 5.36 -7.71 5.30
N VAL A 111 4.82 -6.64 5.82
CA VAL A 111 5.20 -6.01 7.09
C VAL A 111 4.27 -6.41 8.24
N PHE A 112 3.08 -6.96 7.95
CA PHE A 112 2.13 -7.43 8.95
C PHE A 112 2.40 -8.90 9.28
N THR A 113 2.53 -9.19 10.57
CA THR A 113 2.75 -10.58 11.05
C THR A 113 1.53 -11.45 10.81
N THR A 114 1.81 -12.68 10.38
CA THR A 114 0.83 -13.75 10.13
C THR A 114 1.37 -15.04 10.69
N ARG A 115 0.60 -15.72 11.56
CA ARG A 115 1.04 -16.93 12.27
C ARG A 115 1.21 -18.19 11.40
N ASP A 116 0.77 -18.14 10.16
CA ASP A 116 0.73 -19.24 9.21
C ASP A 116 1.47 -18.99 7.88
N MET A 117 2.06 -17.81 7.73
CA MET A 117 2.82 -17.41 6.55
C MET A 117 4.11 -16.71 6.95
N PRO A 118 5.18 -16.78 6.15
CA PRO A 118 6.38 -15.99 6.36
C PRO A 118 6.07 -14.49 6.41
N THR A 119 6.81 -13.75 7.24
CA THR A 119 6.82 -12.29 7.26
C THR A 119 8.25 -11.82 7.19
N THR A 120 8.69 -11.39 6.01
CA THR A 120 10.09 -11.10 5.71
C THR A 120 10.40 -9.60 5.71
N CYS A 121 9.37 -8.74 5.57
CA CYS A 121 9.53 -7.29 5.36
C CYS A 121 10.41 -6.94 4.15
N GLY A 122 10.43 -7.79 3.11
CA GLY A 122 11.30 -7.62 1.95
C GLY A 122 12.80 -7.79 2.26
N SER A 123 13.17 -8.42 3.39
CA SER A 123 14.54 -8.51 3.91
C SER A 123 15.02 -9.95 4.10
N LYS A 124 16.32 -10.17 3.85
CA LYS A 124 16.99 -11.42 4.18
C LYS A 124 17.08 -11.67 5.69
N ILE A 125 17.07 -10.61 6.51
CA ILE A 125 17.17 -10.72 7.97
C ILE A 125 16.03 -11.54 8.59
N LEU A 126 14.85 -11.54 7.95
CA LEU A 126 13.67 -12.29 8.35
C LEU A 126 13.30 -13.40 7.35
N GLU A 127 14.23 -13.83 6.50
CA GLU A 127 13.97 -14.90 5.54
C GLU A 127 13.46 -16.17 6.24
N ASN A 128 12.33 -16.70 5.75
CA ASN A 128 11.63 -17.89 6.29
C ASN A 128 11.10 -17.75 7.74
N TRP A 129 11.12 -16.56 8.33
CA TRP A 129 10.54 -16.37 9.65
C TRP A 129 9.01 -16.38 9.58
N VAL A 130 8.39 -17.34 10.25
CA VAL A 130 6.94 -17.40 10.48
C VAL A 130 6.65 -16.88 11.89
N PRO A 131 5.93 -15.77 12.03
CA PRO A 131 5.60 -15.21 13.33
C PRO A 131 4.71 -16.16 14.18
N PRO A 132 4.86 -16.17 15.52
CA PRO A 132 3.99 -16.97 16.38
C PRO A 132 2.62 -16.32 16.64
N TYR A 133 2.32 -15.16 16.07
CA TYR A 133 1.09 -14.38 16.28
C TYR A 133 0.70 -13.59 15.03
N ASP A 134 -0.59 -13.25 14.94
CA ASP A 134 -1.13 -12.34 13.94
C ASP A 134 -1.03 -10.88 14.42
N ALA A 135 -0.78 -9.96 13.47
CA ALA A 135 -1.02 -8.55 13.72
C ALA A 135 -2.52 -8.30 13.99
N THR A 136 -2.84 -7.21 14.69
CA THR A 136 -4.25 -6.85 14.93
C THR A 136 -5.01 -6.67 13.62
N VAL A 137 -4.40 -6.05 12.62
CA VAL A 137 -4.99 -5.94 11.27
C VAL A 137 -5.27 -7.32 10.69
N THR A 138 -4.30 -8.24 10.76
CA THR A 138 -4.48 -9.62 10.28
C THR A 138 -5.62 -10.35 11.00
N ALA A 139 -5.69 -10.22 12.33
CA ALA A 139 -6.75 -10.82 13.13
C ALA A 139 -8.13 -10.29 12.75
N ARG A 140 -8.28 -8.97 12.64
CA ARG A 140 -9.54 -8.31 12.21
C ARG A 140 -9.98 -8.74 10.80
N LEU A 141 -9.05 -8.88 9.86
CA LEU A 141 -9.35 -9.38 8.52
C LEU A 141 -9.91 -10.82 8.57
N ARG A 142 -9.29 -11.70 9.38
CA ARG A 142 -9.75 -13.09 9.56
C ARG A 142 -11.12 -13.14 10.24
N GLU A 143 -11.32 -12.35 11.29
CA GLU A 143 -12.61 -12.23 12.00
C GLU A 143 -13.72 -11.70 11.09
N ALA A 144 -13.38 -10.83 10.15
CA ALA A 144 -14.30 -10.32 9.13
C ALA A 144 -14.59 -11.31 7.99
N GLY A 145 -13.96 -12.50 7.99
CA GLY A 145 -14.13 -13.50 6.94
C GLY A 145 -13.49 -13.10 5.61
N ILE A 146 -12.36 -12.41 5.62
CA ILE A 146 -11.63 -11.97 4.42
C ILE A 146 -10.47 -12.93 4.15
N PRO A 147 -10.50 -13.74 3.06
CA PRO A 147 -9.41 -14.64 2.69
C PRO A 147 -8.15 -13.86 2.34
N ILE A 148 -6.99 -14.23 2.90
CA ILE A 148 -5.70 -13.58 2.59
C ILE A 148 -4.98 -14.40 1.52
N LEU A 149 -4.83 -13.80 0.30
CA LEU A 149 -4.20 -14.46 -0.86
C LEU A 149 -2.70 -14.70 -0.66
N GLY A 150 -2.05 -13.83 0.13
CA GLY A 150 -0.62 -13.92 0.37
C GLY A 150 -0.01 -12.60 0.85
N LYS A 151 1.34 -12.56 0.84
CA LYS A 151 2.16 -11.46 1.32
C LYS A 151 2.76 -10.71 0.15
N THR A 152 2.49 -9.40 0.05
CA THR A 152 2.96 -8.59 -1.07
C THR A 152 4.34 -8.02 -0.86
N ASN A 153 5.08 -7.86 -1.95
CA ASN A 153 6.41 -7.30 -1.98
C ASN A 153 6.43 -5.82 -1.53
N MET A 154 7.59 -5.40 -1.02
CA MET A 154 7.77 -4.06 -0.46
C MET A 154 9.25 -3.68 -0.45
N ASP A 155 9.56 -2.39 -0.38
CA ASP A 155 10.90 -1.97 -0.01
C ASP A 155 11.29 -2.52 1.37
N GLU A 156 12.53 -2.92 1.53
CA GLU A 156 13.05 -3.56 2.75
C GLU A 156 12.72 -2.74 4.01
N PHE A 157 11.99 -3.34 4.97
CA PHE A 157 11.49 -2.68 6.20
C PHE A 157 10.74 -1.36 5.95
N ALA A 158 10.03 -1.25 4.83
CA ALA A 158 9.30 -0.06 4.40
C ALA A 158 10.22 1.16 4.12
N MET A 159 11.49 0.94 3.81
CA MET A 159 12.48 1.98 3.52
C MET A 159 12.77 2.11 2.04
N GLY A 160 11.95 2.90 1.36
CA GLY A 160 12.05 3.21 -0.06
C GLY A 160 10.74 3.74 -0.62
N SER A 161 10.79 4.21 -1.86
CA SER A 161 9.67 4.85 -2.56
C SER A 161 9.46 4.25 -3.96
N SER A 162 10.01 3.04 -4.20
CA SER A 162 9.96 2.40 -5.53
C SER A 162 9.70 0.89 -5.53
N THR A 163 9.85 0.22 -4.37
CA THR A 163 9.84 -1.24 -4.22
C THR A 163 11.03 -1.92 -4.95
N GLU A 164 12.12 -1.17 -5.17
CA GLU A 164 13.39 -1.70 -5.70
C GLU A 164 14.32 -2.22 -4.60
N ASN A 165 14.15 -1.74 -3.34
CA ASN A 165 14.99 -2.14 -2.22
C ASN A 165 14.63 -3.50 -1.62
N SER A 166 13.71 -4.26 -2.20
CA SER A 166 13.39 -5.61 -1.77
C SER A 166 14.57 -6.56 -2.00
N ALA A 167 14.90 -7.36 -0.99
CA ALA A 167 15.91 -8.42 -1.10
C ALA A 167 15.52 -9.55 -2.07
N TYR A 168 14.26 -9.57 -2.52
CA TYR A 168 13.67 -10.57 -3.42
C TYR A 168 13.49 -10.03 -4.84
N GLY A 169 14.00 -8.83 -5.13
CA GLY A 169 13.91 -8.14 -6.40
C GLY A 169 12.72 -7.17 -6.50
N PRO A 170 12.72 -6.30 -7.53
CA PRO A 170 11.75 -5.23 -7.67
C PRO A 170 10.37 -5.75 -8.11
N THR A 171 9.33 -5.06 -7.67
CA THR A 171 7.99 -5.14 -8.26
C THR A 171 7.92 -4.23 -9.48
N ARG A 172 7.17 -4.63 -10.51
CA ARG A 172 6.98 -3.87 -11.74
C ARG A 172 5.60 -3.24 -11.80
N ASN A 173 5.51 -2.07 -12.42
CA ASN A 173 4.25 -1.37 -12.59
C ASN A 173 3.41 -2.03 -13.70
N PRO A 174 2.14 -2.41 -13.46
CA PRO A 174 1.28 -3.00 -14.49
C PRO A 174 0.98 -2.06 -15.67
N TRP A 175 1.13 -0.75 -15.52
CA TRP A 175 0.98 0.22 -16.62
C TRP A 175 2.18 0.27 -17.56
N ASP A 176 3.37 -0.01 -17.06
CA ASP A 176 4.61 -0.14 -17.84
C ASP A 176 5.62 -0.96 -17.02
N VAL A 177 5.91 -2.17 -17.44
CA VAL A 177 6.77 -3.12 -16.71
C VAL A 177 8.24 -2.68 -16.59
N GLU A 178 8.65 -1.66 -17.32
CA GLU A 178 9.97 -1.05 -17.20
C GLU A 178 10.01 0.06 -16.12
N ARG A 179 8.89 0.31 -15.43
CA ARG A 179 8.76 1.36 -14.44
C ARG A 179 8.42 0.82 -13.05
N VAL A 180 8.68 1.65 -12.04
CA VAL A 180 8.40 1.36 -10.65
C VAL A 180 6.91 1.51 -10.36
N PRO A 181 6.30 0.68 -9.50
CA PRO A 181 4.93 0.85 -9.05
C PRO A 181 4.80 1.88 -7.91
N GLY A 182 5.93 2.47 -7.48
CA GLY A 182 6.04 3.21 -6.24
C GLY A 182 6.41 2.32 -5.05
N GLY A 183 6.50 2.93 -3.87
CA GLY A 183 6.92 2.25 -2.65
C GLY A 183 6.60 3.06 -1.37
N SER A 184 6.80 2.40 -0.26
CA SER A 184 7.25 1.01 -0.08
C SER A 184 6.17 -0.06 -0.27
N GLY A 185 4.90 0.29 -0.52
CA GLY A 185 3.76 -0.63 -0.72
C GLY A 185 3.49 -0.98 -2.19
N GLY A 186 4.52 -0.96 -3.06
CA GLY A 186 4.34 -1.17 -4.50
C GLY A 186 3.77 -2.54 -4.88
N GLY A 187 4.09 -3.60 -4.13
CA GLY A 187 3.48 -4.92 -4.36
C GLY A 187 1.97 -4.92 -4.15
N SER A 188 1.46 -4.27 -3.09
CA SER A 188 0.01 -4.14 -2.85
C SER A 188 -0.68 -3.34 -3.94
N ALA A 189 -0.10 -2.23 -4.38
CA ALA A 189 -0.65 -1.39 -5.43
C ALA A 189 -0.60 -2.07 -6.81
N ALA A 190 0.50 -2.77 -7.13
CA ALA A 190 0.63 -3.54 -8.37
C ALA A 190 -0.38 -4.71 -8.41
N ALA A 191 -0.59 -5.43 -7.30
CA ALA A 191 -1.56 -6.51 -7.22
C ALA A 191 -2.99 -6.03 -7.52
N LEU A 192 -3.37 -4.82 -7.05
CA LEU A 192 -4.66 -4.21 -7.36
C LEU A 192 -4.78 -3.81 -8.85
N ALA A 193 -3.76 -3.13 -9.39
CA ALA A 193 -3.74 -2.66 -10.77
C ALA A 193 -3.70 -3.82 -11.78
N ALA A 194 -3.06 -4.95 -11.42
CA ALA A 194 -3.00 -6.18 -12.22
C ALA A 194 -4.21 -7.11 -12.01
N PHE A 195 -5.24 -6.69 -11.27
CA PHE A 195 -6.40 -7.51 -10.93
C PHE A 195 -6.07 -8.83 -10.20
N GLN A 196 -4.90 -8.91 -9.58
CA GLN A 196 -4.49 -10.06 -8.77
C GLN A 196 -5.22 -10.11 -7.43
N ALA A 197 -5.72 -8.97 -6.95
CA ALA A 197 -6.56 -8.86 -5.76
C ALA A 197 -7.55 -7.70 -5.90
N PRO A 198 -8.76 -7.79 -5.32
CA PRO A 198 -9.71 -6.67 -5.28
C PRO A 198 -9.43 -5.70 -4.14
N LEU A 199 -8.80 -6.17 -3.07
CA LEU A 199 -8.44 -5.44 -1.86
C LEU A 199 -6.97 -5.65 -1.50
N ALA A 200 -6.35 -4.66 -0.87
CA ALA A 200 -5.03 -4.81 -0.28
C ALA A 200 -4.87 -3.96 0.99
N ILE A 201 -3.93 -4.38 1.85
CA ILE A 201 -3.45 -3.56 2.97
C ILE A 201 -2.02 -3.12 2.68
N GLY A 202 -1.76 -1.83 2.92
CA GLY A 202 -0.44 -1.23 2.89
C GLY A 202 -0.04 -0.60 4.24
N THR A 203 1.14 0.01 4.26
CA THR A 203 1.57 0.92 5.34
C THR A 203 2.09 2.22 4.75
N ASP A 204 1.89 3.32 5.45
CA ASP A 204 2.26 4.67 5.02
C ASP A 204 3.02 5.36 6.14
N THR A 205 4.33 5.44 6.00
CA THR A 205 5.26 6.10 6.93
C THR A 205 5.66 7.48 6.42
N GLY A 206 5.78 7.61 5.08
CA GLY A 206 6.11 8.86 4.38
C GLY A 206 5.34 9.04 3.07
N GLY A 207 4.35 8.18 2.78
CA GLY A 207 3.62 8.17 1.52
C GLY A 207 3.40 6.77 0.95
N SER A 208 3.89 5.73 1.63
CA SER A 208 4.01 4.37 1.09
C SER A 208 2.70 3.63 0.78
N ILE A 209 1.54 4.24 0.97
CA ILE A 209 0.22 3.85 0.44
C ILE A 209 -0.17 4.81 -0.68
N ARG A 210 -0.15 6.12 -0.42
CA ARG A 210 -0.68 7.16 -1.31
C ARG A 210 0.14 7.32 -2.58
N GLN A 211 1.46 7.26 -2.47
CA GLN A 211 2.38 7.39 -3.58
C GLN A 211 2.26 6.20 -4.57
N PRO A 212 2.37 4.90 -4.16
CA PRO A 212 2.15 3.81 -5.10
C PRO A 212 0.72 3.77 -5.65
N ALA A 213 -0.30 4.18 -4.88
CA ALA A 213 -1.67 4.30 -5.40
C ALA A 213 -1.76 5.30 -6.56
N ALA A 214 -1.08 6.46 -6.46
CA ALA A 214 -1.02 7.46 -7.53
C ALA A 214 -0.37 6.89 -8.80
N LEU A 215 0.72 6.14 -8.67
CA LEU A 215 1.50 5.62 -9.79
C LEU A 215 0.89 4.39 -10.48
N THR A 216 -0.13 3.77 -9.86
CA THR A 216 -0.78 2.56 -10.38
C THR A 216 -2.25 2.73 -10.70
N ALA A 217 -2.78 3.97 -10.62
CA ALA A 217 -4.20 4.29 -10.78
C ALA A 217 -5.11 3.50 -9.82
N THR A 218 -4.70 3.36 -8.56
CA THR A 218 -5.49 2.76 -7.49
C THR A 218 -5.83 3.80 -6.42
N VAL A 219 -6.71 3.45 -5.48
CA VAL A 219 -7.04 4.29 -4.33
C VAL A 219 -6.29 3.78 -3.10
N GLY A 220 -5.59 4.67 -2.42
CA GLY A 220 -4.86 4.33 -1.21
C GLY A 220 -5.10 5.35 -0.10
N VAL A 221 -5.40 4.87 1.10
CA VAL A 221 -5.74 5.72 2.24
C VAL A 221 -4.77 5.51 3.38
N LYS A 222 -4.17 6.59 3.84
CA LYS A 222 -3.48 6.67 5.13
C LYS A 222 -4.47 7.18 6.17
N PRO A 223 -4.98 6.32 7.07
CA PRO A 223 -5.83 6.77 8.17
C PRO A 223 -5.15 7.77 9.10
N THR A 224 -5.92 8.42 9.94
CA THR A 224 -5.39 9.17 11.09
C THR A 224 -4.46 8.29 11.90
N TYR A 225 -3.29 8.82 12.29
CA TYR A 225 -2.29 8.09 13.09
C TYR A 225 -2.92 7.57 14.39
N GLY A 226 -2.77 6.26 14.63
CA GLY A 226 -3.27 5.58 15.81
C GLY A 226 -4.71 5.05 15.70
N THR A 227 -5.45 5.30 14.63
CA THR A 227 -6.81 4.74 14.44
C THR A 227 -6.81 3.31 13.90
N VAL A 228 -5.70 2.86 13.31
CA VAL A 228 -5.45 1.45 12.96
C VAL A 228 -4.24 0.96 13.76
N SER A 229 -4.42 -0.13 14.48
CA SER A 229 -3.40 -0.68 15.39
C SER A 229 -2.11 -1.06 14.65
N ARG A 230 -0.98 -0.75 15.29
CA ARG A 230 0.37 -1.15 14.87
C ARG A 230 0.87 -2.42 15.57
N PHE A 231 0.07 -3.05 16.44
CA PHE A 231 0.47 -4.32 17.05
C PHE A 231 0.64 -5.39 15.98
N GLY A 232 1.84 -5.98 15.91
CA GLY A 232 2.22 -6.96 14.89
C GLY A 232 2.59 -6.36 13.53
N LEU A 233 2.58 -5.02 13.38
CA LEU A 233 3.25 -4.33 12.29
C LEU A 233 4.73 -4.21 12.64
N VAL A 234 5.63 -4.74 11.80
CA VAL A 234 7.06 -4.62 12.02
C VAL A 234 7.49 -3.17 11.85
N ALA A 235 7.96 -2.55 12.94
CA ALA A 235 8.16 -1.11 13.02
C ALA A 235 9.33 -0.63 12.14
N CYS A 236 9.05 0.36 11.29
CA CYS A 236 10.03 1.21 10.63
C CYS A 236 10.30 2.45 11.50
N ALA A 237 9.34 3.36 11.59
CA ALA A 237 9.42 4.58 12.40
C ALA A 237 8.17 4.72 13.27
N SER A 238 8.33 4.50 14.57
CA SER A 238 7.22 4.32 15.52
C SER A 238 6.26 5.50 15.60
N SER A 239 6.72 6.72 15.38
CA SER A 239 5.89 7.92 15.41
C SER A 239 5.25 8.29 14.07
N LEU A 240 5.48 7.49 13.01
CA LEU A 240 5.06 7.77 11.64
C LEU A 240 4.29 6.61 10.99
N ASP A 241 4.61 5.36 11.35
CA ASP A 241 4.02 4.17 10.72
C ASP A 241 2.51 4.12 10.91
N GLN A 242 1.78 3.91 9.80
CA GLN A 242 0.33 3.75 9.82
C GLN A 242 -0.09 2.69 8.80
N GLY A 243 -0.88 1.69 9.24
CA GLY A 243 -1.54 0.74 8.36
C GLY A 243 -2.75 1.37 7.68
N GLY A 244 -3.07 0.97 6.45
CA GLY A 244 -4.25 1.51 5.78
C GLY A 244 -4.70 0.70 4.57
N PRO A 245 -5.96 0.93 4.13
CA PRO A 245 -6.60 0.20 3.05
C PRO A 245 -6.16 0.71 1.67
N CYS A 246 -6.11 -0.23 0.72
CA CYS A 246 -5.94 0.03 -0.70
C CYS A 246 -6.97 -0.77 -1.50
N ALA A 247 -7.53 -0.18 -2.55
CA ALA A 247 -8.46 -0.83 -3.47
C ALA A 247 -8.50 -0.09 -4.81
N ARG A 248 -9.38 -0.52 -5.73
CA ARG A 248 -9.59 0.18 -7.00
C ARG A 248 -10.59 1.33 -6.90
N THR A 249 -11.46 1.33 -5.87
CA THR A 249 -12.49 2.36 -5.66
C THR A 249 -12.42 2.96 -4.26
N VAL A 250 -12.95 4.18 -4.12
CA VAL A 250 -13.05 4.87 -2.83
C VAL A 250 -13.99 4.11 -1.88
N LEU A 251 -15.10 3.56 -2.39
CA LEU A 251 -16.05 2.80 -1.55
C LEU A 251 -15.40 1.53 -0.99
N ASP A 252 -14.63 0.79 -1.79
CA ASP A 252 -13.97 -0.42 -1.33
C ASP A 252 -12.93 -0.13 -0.26
N THR A 253 -12.18 0.99 -0.40
CA THR A 253 -11.25 1.42 0.66
C THR A 253 -11.98 1.82 1.93
N ALA A 254 -13.18 2.43 1.84
CA ALA A 254 -14.01 2.76 3.00
C ALA A 254 -14.49 1.51 3.75
N LEU A 255 -14.99 0.52 3.01
CA LEU A 255 -15.42 -0.76 3.58
C LEU A 255 -14.28 -1.46 4.30
N LEU A 256 -13.09 -1.50 3.67
CA LEU A 256 -11.90 -2.12 4.26
C LEU A 256 -11.36 -1.32 5.45
N HIS A 257 -11.38 0.03 5.38
CA HIS A 257 -11.00 0.89 6.51
C HIS A 257 -11.83 0.57 7.76
N GLN A 258 -13.15 0.45 7.59
CA GLN A 258 -14.05 0.15 8.71
C GLN A 258 -13.75 -1.20 9.37
N VAL A 259 -13.26 -2.19 8.61
CA VAL A 259 -12.85 -3.51 9.13
C VAL A 259 -11.60 -3.40 10.00
N ILE A 260 -10.60 -2.64 9.57
CA ILE A 260 -9.26 -2.64 10.21
C ILE A 260 -9.11 -1.58 11.31
N ALA A 261 -9.96 -0.55 11.34
CA ALA A 261 -9.88 0.56 12.28
C ALA A 261 -10.48 0.24 13.66
N GLY A 262 -10.08 1.02 14.66
CA GLY A 262 -10.57 0.95 16.04
C GLY A 262 -9.46 0.76 17.06
N HIS A 263 -9.79 1.04 18.33
CA HIS A 263 -8.86 0.96 19.45
C HIS A 263 -8.30 -0.46 19.66
N ASP A 264 -7.02 -0.52 20.03
CA ASP A 264 -6.33 -1.76 20.43
C ASP A 264 -5.43 -1.49 21.64
N PRO A 265 -5.75 -2.03 22.83
CA PRO A 265 -4.95 -1.82 24.04
C PRO A 265 -3.53 -2.41 23.99
N ARG A 266 -3.23 -3.23 22.97
CA ARG A 266 -1.87 -3.78 22.73
C ARG A 266 -0.94 -2.79 22.03
N ASP A 267 -1.48 -1.73 21.43
CA ASP A 267 -0.72 -0.65 20.81
C ASP A 267 -0.84 0.62 21.64
N SER A 268 0.24 1.03 22.28
CA SER A 268 0.28 2.23 23.14
C SER A 268 0.02 3.54 22.39
N THR A 269 0.03 3.52 21.07
CA THR A 269 -0.28 4.68 20.21
C THR A 269 -1.69 4.65 19.65
N SER A 270 -2.45 3.57 19.94
CA SER A 270 -3.83 3.44 19.47
C SER A 270 -4.74 4.46 20.17
N VAL A 271 -5.51 5.18 19.36
CA VAL A 271 -6.42 6.22 19.82
C VAL A 271 -7.73 5.58 20.27
N ASP A 272 -8.21 5.94 21.46
CA ASP A 272 -9.49 5.48 22.01
C ASP A 272 -10.60 6.53 21.74
N GLU A 273 -10.82 6.77 20.44
CA GLU A 273 -11.87 7.66 19.95
C GLU A 273 -12.72 6.90 18.91
N PRO A 274 -14.01 7.23 18.77
CA PRO A 274 -14.85 6.63 17.75
C PRO A 274 -14.29 6.85 16.34
N VAL A 275 -14.23 5.78 15.55
CA VAL A 275 -13.90 5.88 14.13
C VAL A 275 -15.11 6.48 13.40
N PRO A 276 -14.93 7.55 12.57
CA PRO A 276 -16.00 8.11 11.77
C PRO A 276 -16.64 7.07 10.83
N ASP A 277 -17.92 7.22 10.50
CA ASP A 277 -18.58 6.36 9.52
C ASP A 277 -18.12 6.71 8.09
N VAL A 278 -16.97 6.19 7.73
CA VAL A 278 -16.33 6.43 6.43
C VAL A 278 -17.11 5.81 5.27
N VAL A 279 -17.90 4.75 5.51
CA VAL A 279 -18.72 4.11 4.49
C VAL A 279 -19.93 4.97 4.17
N ALA A 280 -20.62 5.50 5.18
CA ALA A 280 -21.72 6.44 4.96
C ALA A 280 -21.22 7.71 4.23
N ALA A 281 -20.03 8.21 4.60
CA ALA A 281 -19.42 9.37 3.94
C ALA A 281 -19.07 9.10 2.46
N ALA A 282 -18.50 7.93 2.13
CA ALA A 282 -18.22 7.53 0.75
C ALA A 282 -19.52 7.43 -0.08
N ARG A 283 -20.56 6.79 0.47
CA ARG A 283 -21.87 6.68 -0.20
C ARG A 283 -22.54 8.04 -0.42
N ALA A 284 -22.46 8.94 0.57
CA ALA A 284 -22.98 10.31 0.43
C ALA A 284 -22.20 11.08 -0.64
N GLY A 285 -20.87 10.94 -0.68
CA GLY A 285 -19.99 11.56 -1.69
C GLY A 285 -20.31 11.10 -3.12
N ALA A 286 -20.71 9.84 -3.31
CA ALA A 286 -21.06 9.30 -4.63
C ALA A 286 -22.23 10.05 -5.34
N SER A 287 -22.99 10.89 -4.62
CA SER A 287 -23.96 11.82 -5.23
C SER A 287 -23.32 12.93 -6.09
N GLY A 288 -22.02 13.18 -5.92
CA GLY A 288 -21.29 14.24 -6.62
C GLY A 288 -21.57 15.66 -6.11
N ASP A 289 -22.26 15.84 -4.97
CA ASP A 289 -22.55 17.17 -4.41
C ASP A 289 -21.53 17.56 -3.33
N LEU A 290 -20.73 18.60 -3.63
CA LEU A 290 -19.75 19.18 -2.70
C LEU A 290 -20.12 20.60 -2.26
N LYS A 291 -21.38 21.04 -2.42
CA LYS A 291 -21.83 22.35 -1.93
C LYS A 291 -21.55 22.52 -0.44
N GLY A 292 -20.94 23.64 -0.08
CA GLY A 292 -20.54 23.95 1.29
C GLY A 292 -19.30 23.22 1.79
N VAL A 293 -18.60 22.46 0.93
CA VAL A 293 -17.29 21.90 1.22
C VAL A 293 -16.23 22.91 0.77
N ARG A 294 -15.37 23.31 1.70
CA ARG A 294 -14.25 24.23 1.44
C ARG A 294 -12.98 23.41 1.16
N VAL A 295 -12.37 23.61 0.00
CA VAL A 295 -11.18 22.90 -0.46
C VAL A 295 -10.01 23.86 -0.55
N GLY A 296 -8.91 23.56 0.15
CA GLY A 296 -7.67 24.34 0.09
C GLY A 296 -6.66 23.75 -0.87
N VAL A 297 -6.15 24.54 -1.80
CA VAL A 297 -5.02 24.20 -2.67
C VAL A 297 -3.74 24.70 -2.02
N VAL A 298 -2.80 23.80 -1.70
CA VAL A 298 -1.56 24.16 -1.00
C VAL A 298 -0.55 24.76 -1.97
N SER A 299 -0.23 26.04 -1.80
CA SER A 299 0.66 26.80 -2.71
C SER A 299 2.10 26.26 -2.75
N GLN A 300 2.63 25.73 -1.66
CA GLN A 300 4.00 25.21 -1.56
C GLN A 300 4.24 23.88 -2.30
N LEU A 301 3.18 23.17 -2.66
CA LEU A 301 3.27 21.90 -3.37
C LEU A 301 2.86 22.03 -4.85
N ARG A 302 3.26 23.13 -5.47
CA ARG A 302 3.05 23.46 -6.89
C ARG A 302 4.28 24.17 -7.44
N GLY A 303 4.45 24.19 -8.76
CA GLY A 303 5.47 24.99 -9.45
C GLY A 303 6.68 24.19 -9.93
N ASP A 304 7.87 24.75 -9.76
CA ASP A 304 9.10 24.14 -10.27
C ASP A 304 9.39 22.77 -9.67
N GLY A 305 9.89 21.86 -10.50
CA GLY A 305 10.20 20.48 -10.09
C GLY A 305 9.05 19.47 -10.29
N TYR A 306 7.86 19.94 -10.69
CA TYR A 306 6.74 19.07 -11.06
C TYR A 306 6.70 18.83 -12.57
N GLN A 307 6.37 17.59 -12.96
CA GLN A 307 6.15 17.24 -14.37
C GLN A 307 4.92 18.00 -14.90
N PRO A 308 4.99 18.63 -16.09
CA PRO A 308 3.88 19.43 -16.62
C PRO A 308 2.55 18.67 -16.72
N GLY A 309 2.57 17.41 -17.18
CA GLY A 309 1.37 16.59 -17.25
C GLY A 309 0.75 16.25 -15.89
N VAL A 310 1.57 16.16 -14.82
CA VAL A 310 1.08 15.99 -13.45
C VAL A 310 0.36 17.26 -12.99
N MET A 311 0.94 18.44 -13.25
CA MET A 311 0.31 19.72 -12.88
C MET A 311 -0.97 19.96 -13.67
N ALA A 312 -0.99 19.67 -14.97
CA ALA A 312 -2.20 19.80 -15.79
C ALA A 312 -3.34 18.89 -15.29
N SER A 313 -3.01 17.63 -14.92
CA SER A 313 -3.99 16.71 -14.32
C SER A 313 -4.49 17.20 -12.97
N PHE A 314 -3.62 17.78 -12.15
CA PHE A 314 -4.01 18.37 -10.87
C PHE A 314 -4.92 19.58 -11.04
N ASP A 315 -4.59 20.50 -11.94
CA ASP A 315 -5.41 21.69 -12.21
C ASP A 315 -6.79 21.30 -12.74
N ALA A 316 -6.89 20.32 -13.63
CA ALA A 316 -8.16 19.75 -14.08
C ALA A 316 -8.97 19.12 -12.94
N ALA A 317 -8.29 18.47 -11.98
CA ALA A 317 -8.97 17.91 -10.80
C ALA A 317 -9.53 19.03 -9.90
N VAL A 318 -8.82 20.13 -9.73
CA VAL A 318 -9.28 21.32 -8.97
C VAL A 318 -10.51 21.95 -9.66
N GLU A 319 -10.48 22.09 -10.98
CA GLU A 319 -11.63 22.58 -11.76
C GLU A 319 -12.84 21.67 -11.59
N GLN A 320 -12.64 20.34 -11.58
CA GLN A 320 -13.72 19.39 -11.39
C GLN A 320 -14.32 19.48 -9.98
N LEU A 321 -13.51 19.61 -8.91
CA LEU A 321 -14.00 19.84 -7.55
C LEU A 321 -14.85 21.11 -7.46
N THR A 322 -14.42 22.18 -8.14
CA THR A 322 -15.17 23.44 -8.25
C THR A 322 -16.52 23.24 -8.97
N ALA A 323 -16.52 22.46 -10.06
CA ALA A 323 -17.75 22.14 -10.81
C ALA A 323 -18.74 21.32 -9.99
N LEU A 324 -18.25 20.51 -9.03
CA LEU A 324 -19.10 19.77 -8.07
C LEU A 324 -19.68 20.68 -6.96
N GLY A 325 -19.35 21.97 -6.95
CA GLY A 325 -19.87 22.97 -6.02
C GLY A 325 -19.00 23.21 -4.79
N ALA A 326 -17.75 22.72 -4.76
CA ALA A 326 -16.83 23.04 -3.69
C ALA A 326 -16.33 24.51 -3.77
N ASP A 327 -16.16 25.13 -2.61
CA ASP A 327 -15.52 26.44 -2.48
C ASP A 327 -13.99 26.25 -2.44
N VAL A 328 -13.30 26.49 -3.57
CA VAL A 328 -11.86 26.29 -3.68
C VAL A 328 -11.09 27.56 -3.42
N VAL A 329 -10.12 27.51 -2.51
CA VAL A 329 -9.25 28.63 -2.15
C VAL A 329 -7.78 28.19 -2.09
N GLU A 330 -6.86 29.09 -2.36
CA GLU A 330 -5.44 28.84 -2.12
C GLU A 330 -5.10 29.00 -0.63
N VAL A 331 -4.29 28.10 -0.09
CA VAL A 331 -3.81 28.16 1.29
C VAL A 331 -2.29 28.01 1.35
N SER A 332 -1.69 28.64 2.36
CA SER A 332 -0.23 28.62 2.55
C SER A 332 0.15 27.77 3.77
N CYS A 333 1.06 26.83 3.54
CA CYS A 333 1.69 25.98 4.56
C CYS A 333 3.23 26.15 4.49
N PRO A 334 3.79 27.29 4.92
CA PRO A 334 5.17 27.67 4.62
C PRO A 334 6.22 26.71 5.16
N HIS A 335 5.93 25.95 6.23
CA HIS A 335 6.90 24.99 6.77
C HIS A 335 6.92 23.65 6.02
N PHE A 336 6.07 23.44 5.01
CA PHE A 336 6.13 22.25 4.16
C PHE A 336 7.45 22.13 3.41
N GLU A 337 8.12 23.25 3.11
CA GLU A 337 9.46 23.26 2.53
C GLU A 337 10.51 22.51 3.37
N TYR A 338 10.28 22.39 4.68
CA TYR A 338 11.17 21.69 5.60
C TYR A 338 10.75 20.24 5.89
N ALA A 339 9.67 19.75 5.26
CA ALA A 339 9.15 18.42 5.54
C ALA A 339 10.16 17.32 5.18
N LEU A 340 10.78 17.43 4.00
CA LEU A 340 11.77 16.46 3.53
C LEU A 340 12.96 16.31 4.50
N PRO A 341 13.73 17.38 4.83
CA PRO A 341 14.84 17.23 5.75
C PRO A 341 14.40 16.84 7.17
N ALA A 342 13.26 17.30 7.66
CA ALA A 342 12.74 16.90 8.98
C ALA A 342 12.41 15.41 9.02
N TYR A 343 11.76 14.88 8.00
CA TYR A 343 11.43 13.46 7.88
C TYR A 343 12.69 12.59 7.84
N TYR A 344 13.67 12.94 7.02
CA TYR A 344 14.92 12.18 6.88
C TYR A 344 15.91 12.36 8.03
N LEU A 345 15.55 13.14 9.06
CA LEU A 345 16.20 13.13 10.37
C LEU A 345 15.41 12.30 11.39
N ILE A 346 14.09 12.40 11.41
CA ILE A 346 13.22 11.69 12.37
C ILE A 346 13.17 10.19 12.05
N LEU A 347 12.84 9.83 10.81
CA LEU A 347 12.68 8.42 10.41
C LEU A 347 13.95 7.60 10.62
N PRO A 348 15.14 7.99 10.13
CA PRO A 348 16.36 7.21 10.36
C PRO A 348 16.71 7.07 11.84
N SER A 349 16.43 8.10 12.65
CA SER A 349 16.64 8.05 14.10
C SER A 349 15.79 6.96 14.75
N GLU A 350 14.50 6.88 14.39
CA GLU A 350 13.60 5.85 14.90
C GLU A 350 13.93 4.46 14.32
N VAL A 351 14.32 4.38 13.04
CA VAL A 351 14.82 3.15 12.39
C VAL A 351 16.02 2.59 13.13
N SER A 352 17.01 3.42 13.46
CA SER A 352 18.20 3.00 14.20
C SER A 352 17.84 2.32 15.53
N SER A 353 16.85 2.87 16.23
CA SER A 353 16.32 2.29 17.48
C SER A 353 15.51 1.01 17.22
N ASN A 354 14.55 1.06 16.28
CA ASN A 354 13.63 -0.04 16.02
C ASN A 354 14.35 -1.29 15.49
N LEU A 355 15.31 -1.14 14.56
CA LEU A 355 16.02 -2.26 13.95
C LEU A 355 17.16 -2.81 14.82
N ALA A 356 17.43 -2.23 15.99
CA ALA A 356 18.35 -2.78 16.98
C ALA A 356 17.89 -4.16 17.50
N ARG A 357 16.59 -4.48 17.41
CA ARG A 357 16.03 -5.78 17.80
C ARG A 357 16.50 -6.96 16.95
N PHE A 358 17.01 -6.71 15.75
CA PHE A 358 17.58 -7.75 14.87
C PHE A 358 19.05 -7.96 15.23
N ASP A 359 19.26 -8.67 16.32
CA ASP A 359 20.55 -8.91 17.00
C ASP A 359 21.11 -10.32 16.78
N ALA A 360 20.49 -11.13 15.92
CA ALA A 360 20.81 -12.53 15.65
C ALA A 360 20.58 -13.49 16.83
N MET A 361 19.95 -13.05 17.93
CA MET A 361 19.82 -13.87 19.13
C MET A 361 18.44 -14.56 19.26
N ARG A 362 17.35 -13.88 18.86
CA ARG A 362 15.99 -14.32 19.20
C ARG A 362 15.26 -14.96 18.04
N TYR A 363 15.35 -14.39 16.84
CA TYR A 363 14.65 -14.83 15.63
C TYR A 363 15.29 -14.23 14.39
N GLY A 364 14.94 -14.76 13.22
CA GLY A 364 15.49 -14.35 11.93
C GLY A 364 16.83 -14.98 11.61
N MET A 365 17.54 -14.38 10.67
CA MET A 365 18.84 -14.84 10.21
C MET A 365 19.88 -14.84 11.34
N ARG A 366 20.79 -15.84 11.33
CA ARG A 366 21.93 -15.93 12.21
C ARG A 366 23.15 -16.44 11.42
N VAL A 367 24.16 -15.61 11.28
CA VAL A 367 25.36 -15.89 10.46
C VAL A 367 26.60 -15.88 11.31
N GLY A 368 27.50 -16.84 11.07
CA GLY A 368 28.82 -16.90 11.69
C GLY A 368 28.86 -17.41 13.13
N ASP A 369 27.76 -17.99 13.62
CA ASP A 369 27.72 -18.65 14.93
C ASP A 369 28.35 -20.06 14.85
N ASP A 370 29.65 -20.13 15.02
CA ASP A 370 30.44 -21.36 14.99
C ASP A 370 30.92 -21.81 16.39
N GLY A 371 30.40 -21.15 17.44
CA GLY A 371 30.77 -21.41 18.84
C GLY A 371 32.12 -20.78 19.27
N THR A 372 32.80 -20.09 18.38
CA THR A 372 34.07 -19.42 18.69
C THR A 372 33.99 -17.90 18.75
N ARG A 373 32.96 -17.31 18.08
CA ARG A 373 32.74 -15.87 18.01
C ARG A 373 31.91 -15.34 19.17
N SER A 374 32.18 -14.11 19.54
CA SER A 374 31.35 -13.38 20.50
C SER A 374 29.96 -13.07 19.93
N ALA A 375 28.96 -12.82 20.79
CA ALA A 375 27.62 -12.40 20.38
C ALA A 375 27.65 -11.11 19.53
N GLU A 376 28.56 -10.18 19.82
CA GLU A 376 28.75 -8.94 19.07
C GLU A 376 29.24 -9.21 17.65
N GLU A 377 30.19 -10.13 17.47
CA GLU A 377 30.68 -10.53 16.14
C GLU A 377 29.59 -11.23 15.32
N VAL A 378 28.82 -12.15 15.93
CA VAL A 378 27.70 -12.83 15.28
C VAL A 378 26.64 -11.82 14.87
N MET A 379 26.28 -10.85 15.73
CA MET A 379 25.35 -9.77 15.41
C MET A 379 25.86 -8.92 14.24
N ALA A 380 27.14 -8.52 14.26
CA ALA A 380 27.73 -7.70 13.20
C ALA A 380 27.71 -8.42 11.84
N LEU A 381 28.12 -9.69 11.79
CA LEU A 381 28.10 -10.52 10.58
C LEU A 381 26.67 -10.72 10.05
N THR A 382 25.71 -11.00 10.95
CA THR A 382 24.32 -11.21 10.57
C THR A 382 23.70 -9.94 9.99
N ARG A 383 23.88 -8.79 10.63
CA ARG A 383 23.37 -7.50 10.14
C ARG A 383 24.03 -7.09 8.83
N ALA A 384 25.33 -7.37 8.67
CA ALA A 384 26.05 -7.12 7.43
C ALA A 384 25.52 -7.96 6.27
N ALA A 385 25.19 -9.22 6.51
CA ALA A 385 24.66 -10.14 5.49
C ALA A 385 23.17 -9.96 5.21
N GLY A 386 22.39 -9.66 6.25
CA GLY A 386 20.92 -9.67 6.19
C GLY A 386 20.27 -8.36 5.76
N PHE A 387 20.86 -7.20 6.08
CA PHE A 387 20.32 -5.90 5.68
C PHE A 387 20.86 -5.42 4.33
N GLY A 388 19.97 -4.84 3.52
CA GLY A 388 20.30 -4.19 2.27
C GLY A 388 21.01 -2.81 2.45
N PRO A 389 21.49 -2.22 1.36
CA PRO A 389 22.27 -0.97 1.40
C PRO A 389 21.48 0.22 1.98
N GLU A 390 20.21 0.40 1.61
CA GLU A 390 19.40 1.52 2.06
C GLU A 390 19.09 1.44 3.56
N VAL A 391 18.76 0.25 4.06
CA VAL A 391 18.55 0.01 5.50
C VAL A 391 19.81 0.35 6.30
N LYS A 392 20.98 -0.11 5.85
CA LYS A 392 22.28 0.20 6.48
C LYS A 392 22.53 1.71 6.50
N ARG A 393 22.26 2.40 5.38
CA ARG A 393 22.43 3.86 5.26
C ARG A 393 21.56 4.58 6.30
N ARG A 394 20.26 4.25 6.39
CA ARG A 394 19.35 4.90 7.33
C ARG A 394 19.68 4.59 8.78
N ILE A 395 20.10 3.37 9.11
CA ILE A 395 20.59 3.04 10.46
C ILE A 395 21.80 3.90 10.83
N MET A 396 22.78 4.06 9.93
CA MET A 396 23.96 4.88 10.18
C MET A 396 23.63 6.36 10.36
N ILE A 397 22.78 6.92 9.48
CA ILE A 397 22.30 8.32 9.58
C ILE A 397 21.59 8.53 10.91
N GLY A 398 20.67 7.63 11.28
CA GLY A 398 19.91 7.73 12.52
C GLY A 398 20.78 7.62 13.77
N THR A 399 21.73 6.69 13.78
CA THR A 399 22.69 6.54 14.88
C THR A 399 23.53 7.81 15.04
N TYR A 400 23.98 8.41 13.93
CA TYR A 400 24.72 9.67 13.95
C TYR A 400 23.86 10.83 14.49
N ALA A 401 22.62 10.97 14.00
CA ALA A 401 21.71 12.04 14.44
C ALA A 401 21.34 11.96 15.93
N LEU A 402 21.36 10.75 16.50
CA LEU A 402 21.09 10.51 17.92
C LEU A 402 22.33 10.55 18.81
N SER A 403 23.54 10.64 18.25
CA SER A 403 24.78 10.60 19.03
C SER A 403 24.98 11.86 19.89
N ALA A 404 25.82 11.72 20.91
CA ALA A 404 26.12 12.80 21.85
C ALA A 404 26.65 14.05 21.13
N GLY A 405 26.09 15.22 21.44
CA GLY A 405 26.43 16.50 20.79
C GLY A 405 25.65 16.79 19.52
N TYR A 406 24.97 15.81 18.89
CA TYR A 406 24.18 16.01 17.66
C TYR A 406 22.67 15.88 17.87
N TYR A 407 22.23 15.24 18.92
CA TYR A 407 20.80 15.00 19.22
C TYR A 407 19.95 16.29 19.14
N ASP A 408 20.34 17.34 19.86
CA ASP A 408 19.61 18.60 19.88
C ASP A 408 19.73 19.36 18.55
N ALA A 409 20.88 19.23 17.87
CA ALA A 409 21.16 19.91 16.62
C ALA A 409 20.37 19.32 15.44
N TYR A 410 20.10 18.02 15.44
CA TYR A 410 19.41 17.33 14.35
C TYR A 410 18.02 16.84 14.77
N TYR A 411 17.92 15.81 15.58
CA TYR A 411 16.65 15.20 15.96
C TYR A 411 15.75 16.18 16.70
N GLY A 412 16.27 16.89 17.69
CA GLY A 412 15.52 17.90 18.45
C GLY A 412 14.99 19.05 17.57
N ARG A 413 15.79 19.51 16.60
CA ARG A 413 15.32 20.53 15.63
C ARG A 413 14.28 19.98 14.69
N ALA A 414 14.45 18.77 14.18
CA ALA A 414 13.47 18.12 13.30
C ALA A 414 12.11 17.96 13.99
N GLN A 415 12.07 17.60 15.28
CA GLN A 415 10.84 17.54 16.06
C GLN A 415 10.16 18.92 16.24
N LYS A 416 10.94 20.00 16.36
CA LYS A 416 10.39 21.38 16.38
C LYS A 416 9.80 21.75 15.02
N VAL A 417 10.46 21.43 13.91
CA VAL A 417 9.94 21.64 12.55
C VAL A 417 8.66 20.82 12.33
N ARG A 418 8.62 19.56 12.77
CA ARG A 418 7.40 18.73 12.77
C ARG A 418 6.22 19.46 13.43
N THR A 419 6.45 20.10 14.57
CA THR A 419 5.42 20.88 15.27
C THR A 419 4.96 22.08 14.44
N LEU A 420 5.86 22.75 13.72
CA LEU A 420 5.50 23.90 12.85
C LEU A 420 4.66 23.44 11.65
N ILE A 421 5.02 22.31 11.02
CA ILE A 421 4.24 21.70 9.94
C ILE A 421 2.82 21.35 10.41
N LYS A 422 2.70 20.74 11.60
CA LYS A 422 1.38 20.44 12.19
C LYS A 422 0.56 21.72 12.39
N ARG A 423 1.16 22.80 12.89
CA ARG A 423 0.49 24.09 13.09
C ARG A 423 0.08 24.76 11.77
N ASP A 424 0.83 24.57 10.68
CA ASP A 424 0.42 25.06 9.36
C ASP A 424 -0.86 24.36 8.89
N LEU A 425 -0.93 23.04 9.04
CA LEU A 425 -2.13 22.26 8.74
C LEU A 425 -3.32 22.67 9.63
N GLU A 426 -3.12 22.79 10.93
CA GLU A 426 -4.16 23.23 11.86
C GLU A 426 -4.75 24.60 11.44
N ARG A 427 -3.90 25.58 11.11
CA ARG A 427 -4.33 26.91 10.61
C ARG A 427 -5.03 26.85 9.26
N ALA A 428 -4.57 25.98 8.36
CA ALA A 428 -5.22 25.79 7.08
C ALA A 428 -6.64 25.24 7.27
N TYR A 429 -6.82 24.27 8.16
CA TYR A 429 -8.13 23.67 8.45
C TYR A 429 -9.11 24.59 9.22
N GLU A 430 -8.67 25.72 9.77
CA GLU A 430 -9.60 26.77 10.22
C GLU A 430 -10.35 27.42 9.05
N GLN A 431 -9.74 27.45 7.86
CA GLN A 431 -10.28 28.05 6.66
C GLN A 431 -11.01 27.06 5.74
N VAL A 432 -10.54 25.81 5.70
CA VAL A 432 -11.01 24.80 4.76
C VAL A 432 -11.31 23.45 5.45
N ASP A 433 -12.09 22.61 4.81
CA ASP A 433 -12.48 21.31 5.34
C ASP A 433 -11.52 20.21 4.94
N VAL A 434 -10.93 20.33 3.75
CA VAL A 434 -9.90 19.44 3.20
C VAL A 434 -8.85 20.24 2.42
N LEU A 435 -7.66 19.65 2.27
CA LEU A 435 -6.60 20.18 1.42
C LEU A 435 -6.38 19.24 0.24
N VAL A 436 -5.95 19.79 -0.91
CA VAL A 436 -5.58 19.00 -2.08
C VAL A 436 -4.21 19.40 -2.63
N THR A 437 -3.49 18.38 -3.12
CA THR A 437 -2.17 18.52 -3.77
C THR A 437 -2.01 17.42 -4.82
N PRO A 438 -1.04 17.53 -5.74
CA PRO A 438 -0.55 16.34 -6.44
C PRO A 438 -0.10 15.28 -5.41
N ALA A 439 -0.26 13.99 -5.72
CA ALA A 439 0.21 12.92 -4.83
C ALA A 439 1.71 12.66 -4.98
N THR A 440 2.26 12.91 -6.19
CA THR A 440 3.67 12.77 -6.54
C THR A 440 4.11 13.92 -7.45
N PRO A 441 5.39 14.33 -7.46
CA PRO A 441 5.86 15.38 -8.36
C PRO A 441 5.93 14.95 -9.83
N THR A 442 6.12 13.66 -10.10
CA THR A 442 6.18 13.09 -11.46
C THR A 442 5.37 11.79 -11.53
N THR A 443 5.15 11.29 -12.73
CA THR A 443 4.68 9.91 -12.98
C THR A 443 5.74 8.88 -12.58
N ALA A 444 5.43 7.59 -12.73
CA ALA A 444 6.35 6.50 -12.43
C ALA A 444 7.65 6.61 -13.25
N PHE A 445 8.80 6.63 -12.59
CA PHE A 445 10.12 6.63 -13.22
C PHE A 445 10.56 5.20 -13.58
N ARG A 446 11.61 5.07 -14.41
CA ARG A 446 12.10 3.76 -14.85
C ARG A 446 12.82 3.00 -13.72
N LEU A 447 12.73 1.68 -13.75
CA LEU A 447 13.52 0.80 -12.89
C LEU A 447 15.01 1.11 -13.07
N GLY A 448 15.73 1.25 -11.96
CA GLY A 448 17.15 1.56 -11.92
C GLY A 448 17.51 3.04 -12.07
N GLU A 449 16.56 3.90 -12.44
CA GLU A 449 16.84 5.33 -12.76
C GLU A 449 17.38 6.13 -11.56
N LYS A 450 16.94 5.82 -10.33
CA LYS A 450 17.27 6.60 -9.12
C LYS A 450 18.06 5.82 -8.07
N VAL A 451 18.51 4.59 -8.37
CA VAL A 451 19.20 3.74 -7.37
C VAL A 451 20.55 4.30 -6.92
N ASP A 452 21.22 5.04 -7.78
CA ASP A 452 22.52 5.67 -7.48
C ASP A 452 22.39 7.11 -6.96
N ASP A 453 21.16 7.69 -6.93
CA ASP A 453 20.89 9.01 -6.40
C ASP A 453 19.81 8.98 -5.30
N PRO A 454 20.20 8.72 -4.04
CA PRO A 454 19.27 8.69 -2.91
C PRO A 454 18.50 9.99 -2.71
N LEU A 455 19.08 11.16 -3.04
CA LEU A 455 18.39 12.43 -2.88
C LEU A 455 17.27 12.61 -3.90
N ALA A 456 17.49 12.22 -5.15
CA ALA A 456 16.44 12.21 -6.17
C ALA A 456 15.31 11.23 -5.82
N MET A 457 15.63 10.08 -5.19
CA MET A 457 14.63 9.16 -4.67
C MET A 457 13.82 9.79 -3.53
N TYR A 458 14.47 10.47 -2.58
CA TYR A 458 13.82 11.09 -1.43
C TYR A 458 12.90 12.25 -1.82
N GLN A 459 13.26 13.02 -2.85
CA GLN A 459 12.41 14.11 -3.37
C GLN A 459 11.07 13.61 -3.92
N PHE A 460 10.98 12.34 -4.26
CA PHE A 460 9.75 11.74 -4.75
C PHE A 460 8.64 11.68 -3.69
N ASP A 461 8.99 11.76 -2.41
CA ASP A 461 8.06 11.74 -1.28
C ASP A 461 7.57 13.14 -0.87
N LEU A 462 8.03 14.21 -1.55
CA LEU A 462 7.80 15.61 -1.14
C LEU A 462 6.33 15.93 -0.85
N CYS A 463 5.41 15.44 -1.69
CA CYS A 463 3.98 15.74 -1.58
C CYS A 463 3.32 15.07 -0.36
N THR A 464 3.84 13.94 0.09
CA THR A 464 3.17 13.08 1.09
C THR A 464 3.68 13.26 2.52
N LEU A 465 4.95 13.67 2.69
CA LEU A 465 5.64 13.77 3.98
C LEU A 465 4.99 14.70 5.01
N PRO A 466 4.47 15.90 4.64
CA PRO A 466 3.88 16.81 5.63
C PRO A 466 2.78 16.18 6.46
N LEU A 467 1.94 15.36 5.81
CA LEU A 467 0.82 14.70 6.46
C LEU A 467 1.27 13.63 7.46
N ASN A 468 2.32 12.87 7.14
CA ASN A 468 2.89 11.87 8.05
C ASN A 468 3.48 12.54 9.29
N LEU A 469 4.24 13.63 9.11
CA LEU A 469 4.82 14.39 10.22
C LEU A 469 3.75 14.95 11.15
N ALA A 470 2.59 15.35 10.62
CA ALA A 470 1.47 15.87 11.41
C ALA A 470 0.57 14.79 12.03
N GLY A 471 0.60 13.56 11.53
CA GLY A 471 -0.27 12.47 11.98
C GLY A 471 -1.71 12.54 11.46
N HIS A 472 -2.00 13.40 10.49
CA HIS A 472 -3.33 13.58 9.88
C HIS A 472 -3.64 12.49 8.86
N CYS A 473 -4.91 12.39 8.43
CA CYS A 473 -5.34 11.42 7.43
C CYS A 473 -5.23 11.94 6.00
N GLY A 474 -5.03 11.05 5.03
CA GLY A 474 -4.96 11.41 3.62
C GLY A 474 -5.23 10.25 2.68
N MET A 475 -5.71 10.59 1.49
CA MET A 475 -6.09 9.67 0.44
C MET A 475 -5.41 10.08 -0.87
N SER A 476 -4.98 9.12 -1.66
CA SER A 476 -4.69 9.31 -3.08
C SER A 476 -5.79 8.65 -3.90
N VAL A 477 -6.38 9.43 -4.81
CA VAL A 477 -7.32 8.93 -5.81
C VAL A 477 -6.75 9.19 -7.20
N PRO A 478 -6.93 8.30 -8.18
CA PRO A 478 -6.46 8.54 -9.53
C PRO A 478 -7.10 9.82 -10.11
N SER A 479 -6.30 10.70 -10.71
CA SER A 479 -6.79 11.94 -11.32
C SER A 479 -6.78 11.94 -12.84
N GLY A 480 -6.22 10.92 -13.46
CA GLY A 480 -6.13 10.78 -14.91
C GLY A 480 -4.82 10.15 -15.34
N LEU A 481 -4.51 10.31 -16.62
CA LEU A 481 -3.24 9.94 -17.21
C LEU A 481 -2.50 11.23 -17.61
N SER A 482 -1.20 11.30 -17.34
CA SER A 482 -0.35 12.40 -17.75
C SER A 482 -0.31 12.51 -19.29
N ALA A 483 -0.46 13.73 -19.80
CA ALA A 483 -0.34 13.99 -21.23
C ALA A 483 1.09 13.81 -21.76
N ASP A 484 2.10 13.79 -20.87
CA ASP A 484 3.51 13.69 -21.27
C ASP A 484 3.89 12.26 -21.67
N ASP A 485 3.31 11.25 -21.00
CA ASP A 485 3.74 9.85 -21.15
C ASP A 485 2.61 8.81 -21.03
N GLY A 486 1.37 9.25 -20.81
CA GLY A 486 0.21 8.35 -20.69
C GLY A 486 0.15 7.55 -19.39
N LEU A 487 0.95 7.88 -18.40
CA LEU A 487 1.01 7.17 -17.11
C LEU A 487 0.07 7.78 -16.06
N PRO A 488 -0.34 6.99 -15.05
CA PRO A 488 -1.23 7.44 -14.00
C PRO A 488 -0.70 8.63 -13.19
N VAL A 489 -1.64 9.49 -12.80
CA VAL A 489 -1.45 10.61 -11.88
C VAL A 489 -2.48 10.51 -10.75
N GLY A 490 -2.10 10.90 -9.54
CA GLY A 490 -2.97 10.90 -8.36
C GLY A 490 -3.24 12.30 -7.81
N LEU A 491 -4.50 12.55 -7.44
CA LEU A 491 -4.91 13.65 -6.57
C LEU A 491 -4.77 13.19 -5.12
N GLN A 492 -4.02 13.93 -4.31
CA GLN A 492 -3.98 13.73 -2.87
C GLN A 492 -5.04 14.62 -2.20
N ILE A 493 -5.88 14.03 -1.36
CA ILE A 493 -6.85 14.70 -0.50
C ILE A 493 -6.37 14.51 0.95
N MET A 494 -6.32 15.58 1.73
CA MET A 494 -5.88 15.57 3.12
C MET A 494 -6.95 16.17 4.01
N ALA A 495 -7.17 15.59 5.21
CA ALA A 495 -8.14 16.09 6.18
C ALA A 495 -7.53 16.13 7.59
N PRO A 496 -8.15 16.87 8.54
CA PRO A 496 -7.73 16.89 9.93
C PRO A 496 -7.69 15.49 10.54
N ALA A 497 -6.88 15.30 11.58
CA ALA A 497 -6.92 14.07 12.34
C ALA A 497 -8.35 13.79 12.87
N LEU A 498 -8.76 12.51 12.80
CA LEU A 498 -10.10 12.02 13.17
C LEU A 498 -11.26 12.53 12.30
N ALA A 499 -10.96 13.17 11.15
CA ALA A 499 -11.94 13.57 10.14
C ALA A 499 -11.76 12.74 8.85
N ASP A 500 -11.48 11.46 9.00
CA ASP A 500 -11.25 10.53 7.88
C ASP A 500 -12.47 10.43 6.95
N ASP A 501 -13.69 10.62 7.47
CA ASP A 501 -14.94 10.69 6.71
C ASP A 501 -14.92 11.78 5.61
N ARG A 502 -14.25 12.91 5.86
CA ARG A 502 -14.13 13.99 4.86
C ARG A 502 -13.35 13.55 3.63
N LEU A 503 -12.30 12.72 3.81
CA LEU A 503 -11.56 12.15 2.69
C LEU A 503 -12.48 11.33 1.78
N TYR A 504 -13.28 10.46 2.39
CA TYR A 504 -14.16 9.55 1.68
C TYR A 504 -15.32 10.27 0.98
N ARG A 505 -15.89 11.31 1.61
CA ARG A 505 -16.90 12.14 0.98
C ARG A 505 -16.38 12.85 -0.27
N VAL A 506 -15.24 13.54 -0.15
CA VAL A 506 -14.65 14.30 -1.26
C VAL A 506 -14.08 13.36 -2.33
N GLY A 507 -13.39 12.29 -1.90
CA GLY A 507 -12.81 11.30 -2.81
C GLY A 507 -13.86 10.59 -3.66
N ALA A 508 -15.00 10.16 -3.06
CA ALA A 508 -16.08 9.50 -3.79
C ALA A 508 -16.81 10.45 -4.74
N ALA A 509 -17.02 11.72 -4.35
CA ALA A 509 -17.60 12.72 -5.24
C ALA A 509 -16.72 12.95 -6.46
N TYR A 510 -15.41 13.11 -6.23
CA TYR A 510 -14.42 13.29 -7.29
C TYR A 510 -14.36 12.05 -8.21
N GLU A 511 -14.25 10.84 -7.63
CA GLU A 511 -14.20 9.58 -8.38
C GLU A 511 -15.41 9.40 -9.30
N THR A 512 -16.62 9.68 -8.79
CA THR A 512 -17.86 9.60 -9.57
C THR A 512 -17.84 10.58 -10.75
N ALA A 513 -17.43 11.83 -10.54
CA ALA A 513 -17.40 12.86 -11.56
C ALA A 513 -16.31 12.64 -12.61
N ARG A 514 -15.14 12.15 -12.18
CA ARG A 514 -14.05 11.78 -13.08
C ARG A 514 -14.46 10.64 -14.03
N GLY A 515 -15.29 9.71 -13.55
CA GLY A 515 -15.67 8.51 -14.30
C GLY A 515 -14.57 7.43 -14.32
N ALA A 516 -14.78 6.41 -15.15
CA ALA A 516 -13.85 5.29 -15.27
C ALA A 516 -12.55 5.71 -15.97
N LEU A 517 -11.42 5.21 -15.48
CA LEU A 517 -10.14 5.27 -16.17
C LEU A 517 -9.91 3.97 -16.97
N PRO A 518 -9.08 4.00 -18.03
CA PRO A 518 -8.63 2.77 -18.65
C PRO A 518 -7.91 1.88 -17.64
N ALA A 519 -7.95 0.59 -17.84
CA ALA A 519 -7.22 -0.37 -17.02
C ALA A 519 -5.79 -0.54 -17.56
N ALA A 520 -4.87 -0.93 -16.71
CA ALA A 520 -3.49 -1.25 -17.08
C ALA A 520 -3.39 -2.47 -18.02
N LEU A 521 -4.40 -3.35 -18.00
CA LEU A 521 -4.47 -4.62 -18.78
C LEU A 521 -5.71 -4.69 -19.66
#